data_d8258bee4d6d168adcc45e5876c199fe
#
_entry.id   d8258bee4d6d168adcc45e5876c199fe
#
_cell.length_a   1.000
_cell.length_b   1.000
_cell.length_c   1.000
_cell.angle_alpha   90.00
_cell.angle_beta   90.00
_cell.angle_gamma   90.00
#
_symmetry.space_group_name_H-M   'P 1'
#
loop_
_entity.id
_entity.type
_entity.pdbx_description
1 polymer ?
#
loop_
_entity_poly.entity_id
_entity_poly.type
_entity_poly.pdbx_seq_one_letter_code
_entity_poly.pdbx_strand_id
1 'polypeptide(L)'
;DKTGTITHGDRQATAFHALAGINAEQLRDAALLSSLADPTPEGKSIVRLAREQGAAMQDPDHAHYVQFTAQTRMSGVDLDGGARVIRKGAGDAIERHVAALGGEVPAELRARVEQVARKGATPLVVSEGRFVLGVVELSDVVKHGVKDKFARLREMGIRTVMITGDNPLTAAAIAAEA
;
A
#
# COMPACT_ATOMS: atom_id res chain seq x y z
N ASP A 1 -18.67 -9.96 -11.63
CA ASP A 1 -17.93 -9.84 -10.39
C ASP A 1 -16.61 -9.09 -10.64
N LYS A 2 -16.13 -8.28 -9.69
CA LYS A 2 -14.91 -7.49 -9.82
C LYS A 2 -13.70 -8.27 -9.31
N THR A 3 -13.69 -8.55 -8.01
CA THR A 3 -12.53 -9.08 -7.28
C THR A 3 -12.22 -10.51 -7.69
N GLY A 4 -11.00 -10.76 -8.17
CA GLY A 4 -10.58 -12.07 -8.68
C GLY A 4 -11.09 -12.41 -10.08
N THR A 5 -12.07 -11.69 -10.62
CA THR A 5 -12.64 -11.89 -11.95
C THR A 5 -12.09 -10.88 -12.96
N ILE A 6 -12.42 -9.61 -12.79
CA ILE A 6 -11.91 -8.49 -13.59
C ILE A 6 -10.51 -8.11 -13.12
N THR A 7 -10.30 -8.11 -11.82
CA THR A 7 -9.04 -7.80 -11.16
C THR A 7 -8.35 -9.08 -10.66
N HIS A 8 -7.09 -8.96 -10.25
CA HIS A 8 -6.34 -10.08 -9.66
C HIS A 8 -6.90 -10.50 -8.28
N GLY A 9 -7.60 -9.60 -7.60
CA GLY A 9 -8.14 -9.83 -6.27
C GLY A 9 -7.15 -9.56 -5.13
N ASP A 10 -5.88 -9.43 -5.45
CA ASP A 10 -4.82 -9.07 -4.53
C ASP A 10 -4.48 -7.58 -4.69
N ARG A 11 -4.44 -6.86 -3.57
CA ARG A 11 -3.97 -5.48 -3.58
C ARG A 11 -2.47 -5.44 -3.83
N GLN A 12 -2.07 -4.63 -4.80
CA GLN A 12 -0.67 -4.47 -5.21
C GLN A 12 -0.20 -3.06 -4.94
N ALA A 13 1.03 -2.91 -4.45
CA ALA A 13 1.65 -1.60 -4.32
C ALA A 13 1.90 -1.00 -5.71
N THR A 14 1.40 0.22 -5.91
CA THR A 14 1.48 0.93 -7.20
C THR A 14 2.27 2.23 -7.09
N ALA A 15 2.36 2.84 -5.91
CA ALA A 15 3.11 4.07 -5.71
C ALA A 15 3.55 4.27 -4.27
N PHE A 16 4.65 5.00 -4.09
CA PHE A 16 5.11 5.56 -2.81
C PHE A 16 4.93 7.07 -2.84
N HIS A 17 4.26 7.62 -1.82
CA HIS A 17 4.01 9.04 -1.67
C HIS A 17 4.74 9.56 -0.43
N ALA A 18 5.92 10.12 -0.60
CA ALA A 18 6.67 10.74 0.50
C ALA A 18 5.98 12.04 0.96
N LEU A 19 5.98 12.28 2.27
CA LEU A 19 5.55 13.57 2.82
C LEU A 19 6.59 14.65 2.60
N ALA A 20 6.19 15.92 2.75
CA ALA A 20 7.09 17.06 2.60
C ALA A 20 8.31 16.93 3.53
N GLY A 21 9.50 17.18 2.98
CA GLY A 21 10.76 17.05 3.69
C GLY A 21 11.31 15.62 3.85
N ILE A 22 10.57 14.61 3.38
CA ILE A 22 11.04 13.22 3.36
C ILE A 22 11.56 12.88 1.96
N ASN A 23 12.76 12.29 1.91
CA ASN A 23 13.31 11.79 0.67
C ASN A 23 12.51 10.57 0.20
N ALA A 24 12.19 10.51 -1.10
CA ALA A 24 11.45 9.40 -1.71
C ALA A 24 12.16 8.05 -1.51
N GLU A 25 13.48 8.02 -1.54
CA GLU A 25 14.29 6.82 -1.28
C GLU A 25 14.15 6.35 0.17
N GLN A 26 14.09 7.27 1.13
CA GLN A 26 13.91 6.95 2.54
C GLN A 26 12.57 6.24 2.77
N LEU A 27 11.48 6.73 2.20
CA LEU A 27 10.18 6.07 2.28
C LEU A 27 10.21 4.70 1.59
N ARG A 28 10.76 4.62 0.39
CA ARG A 28 10.87 3.38 -0.39
C ARG A 28 11.63 2.30 0.40
N ASP A 29 12.78 2.65 0.96
CA ASP A 29 13.64 1.71 1.68
C ASP A 29 13.02 1.29 3.03
N ALA A 30 12.36 2.19 3.74
CA ALA A 30 11.60 1.86 4.95
C ALA A 30 10.40 0.94 4.64
N ALA A 31 9.68 1.19 3.56
CA ALA A 31 8.60 0.32 3.10
C ALA A 31 9.12 -1.08 2.73
N LEU A 32 10.26 -1.17 2.04
CA LEU A 32 10.94 -2.43 1.75
C LEU A 32 11.29 -3.19 3.04
N LEU A 33 12.04 -2.57 3.94
CA LEU A 33 12.54 -3.21 5.18
C LEU A 33 11.38 -3.70 6.06
N SER A 34 10.31 -2.92 6.20
CA SER A 34 9.13 -3.32 6.98
C SER A 34 8.29 -4.42 6.33
N SER A 35 8.58 -4.79 5.08
CA SER A 35 7.83 -5.78 4.31
C SER A 35 8.60 -7.06 4.00
N LEU A 36 9.89 -7.15 4.33
CA LEU A 36 10.73 -8.31 4.00
C LEU A 36 10.19 -9.63 4.57
N ALA A 37 9.68 -9.62 5.79
CA ALA A 37 9.10 -10.79 6.44
C ALA A 37 7.56 -10.86 6.34
N ASP A 38 6.94 -10.00 5.54
CA ASP A 38 5.50 -10.00 5.34
C ASP A 38 5.12 -11.00 4.22
N PRO A 39 4.50 -12.15 4.56
CA PRO A 39 4.18 -13.18 3.57
C PRO A 39 2.98 -12.85 2.69
N THR A 40 2.26 -11.77 2.99
CA THR A 40 1.04 -11.39 2.26
C THR A 40 1.34 -10.96 0.82
N PRO A 41 0.37 -11.08 -0.10
CA PRO A 41 0.51 -10.53 -1.45
C PRO A 41 0.84 -9.04 -1.46
N GLU A 42 0.24 -8.27 -0.54
CA GLU A 42 0.52 -6.85 -0.34
C GLU A 42 1.98 -6.60 0.05
N GLY A 43 2.50 -7.31 1.06
CA GLY A 43 3.89 -7.19 1.50
C GLY A 43 4.88 -7.51 0.38
N LYS A 44 4.65 -8.62 -0.32
CA LYS A 44 5.46 -9.03 -1.47
C LYS A 44 5.42 -7.99 -2.60
N SER A 45 4.28 -7.35 -2.84
CA SER A 45 4.15 -6.32 -3.87
C SER A 45 4.90 -5.05 -3.51
N ILE A 46 4.96 -4.67 -2.22
CA ILE A 46 5.76 -3.53 -1.74
C ILE A 46 7.25 -3.79 -1.98
N VAL A 47 7.72 -4.99 -1.62
CA VAL A 47 9.11 -5.39 -1.87
C VAL A 47 9.45 -5.33 -3.35
N ARG A 48 8.57 -5.85 -4.21
CA ARG A 48 8.77 -5.82 -5.67
C ARG A 48 8.83 -4.38 -6.19
N LEU A 49 7.88 -3.53 -5.84
CA LEU A 49 7.84 -2.12 -6.28
C LEU A 49 9.08 -1.36 -5.83
N ALA A 50 9.52 -1.56 -4.58
CA ALA A 50 10.71 -0.91 -4.06
C ALA A 50 11.97 -1.31 -4.85
N ARG A 51 12.10 -2.58 -5.21
CA ARG A 51 13.21 -3.10 -6.05
C ARG A 51 13.18 -2.52 -7.46
N GLU A 52 12.01 -2.48 -8.10
CA GLU A 52 11.83 -1.89 -9.42
C GLU A 52 12.23 -0.41 -9.43
N GLN A 53 12.09 0.27 -8.29
CA GLN A 53 12.53 1.66 -8.09
C GLN A 53 13.98 1.79 -7.58
N GLY A 54 14.76 0.72 -7.63
CA GLY A 54 16.20 0.74 -7.35
C GLY A 54 16.58 0.56 -5.88
N ALA A 55 15.69 0.05 -5.02
CA ALA A 55 16.06 -0.29 -3.65
C ALA A 55 17.07 -1.43 -3.61
N ALA A 56 18.12 -1.28 -2.80
CA ALA A 56 19.12 -2.31 -2.59
C ALA A 56 18.53 -3.48 -1.79
N MET A 57 18.91 -4.71 -2.17
CA MET A 57 18.62 -5.89 -1.40
C MET A 57 19.72 -6.08 -0.36
N GLN A 58 19.42 -5.68 0.85
CA GLN A 58 20.20 -6.07 2.02
C GLN A 58 19.22 -6.66 3.03
N ASP A 59 19.40 -7.92 3.35
CA ASP A 59 18.76 -8.52 4.51
C ASP A 59 19.48 -7.95 5.74
N PRO A 60 18.83 -7.16 6.57
CA PRO A 60 19.50 -6.52 7.68
C PRO A 60 19.86 -7.58 8.72
N ASP A 61 21.15 -7.57 9.15
CA ASP A 61 21.60 -8.42 10.24
C ASP A 61 20.85 -8.06 11.53
N HIS A 62 20.47 -9.10 12.29
CA HIS A 62 19.81 -8.95 13.59
C HIS A 62 18.47 -8.18 13.57
N ALA A 63 17.72 -8.26 12.46
CA ALA A 63 16.38 -7.69 12.36
C ALA A 63 15.36 -8.45 13.21
N HIS A 64 14.59 -7.73 14.02
CA HIS A 64 13.41 -8.27 14.71
C HIS A 64 12.13 -7.85 13.97
N TYR A 65 11.49 -8.80 13.31
CA TYR A 65 10.27 -8.53 12.56
C TYR A 65 9.03 -8.56 13.44
N VAL A 66 8.19 -7.54 13.32
CA VAL A 66 6.91 -7.40 14.00
C VAL A 66 5.79 -7.77 13.05
N GLN A 67 5.11 -8.89 13.35
CA GLN A 67 4.01 -9.38 12.54
C GLN A 67 2.74 -8.54 12.73
N PHE A 68 1.93 -8.46 11.68
CA PHE A 68 0.64 -7.79 11.73
C PHE A 68 -0.31 -8.50 12.71
N THR A 69 -1.01 -7.71 13.53
CA THR A 69 -2.13 -8.19 14.35
C THR A 69 -3.34 -7.31 14.14
N ALA A 70 -4.55 -7.88 14.32
CA ALA A 70 -5.79 -7.12 14.25
C ALA A 70 -5.89 -6.04 15.34
N GLN A 71 -5.21 -6.23 16.47
CA GLN A 71 -5.18 -5.28 17.59
C GLN A 71 -4.30 -4.09 17.29
N THR A 72 -3.08 -4.33 16.80
CA THR A 72 -2.12 -3.24 16.50
C THR A 72 -2.38 -2.61 15.15
N ARG A 73 -2.87 -3.37 14.19
CA ARG A 73 -3.08 -2.99 12.78
C ARG A 73 -1.82 -2.43 12.12
N MET A 74 -0.67 -2.93 12.58
CA MET A 74 0.67 -2.57 12.12
C MET A 74 1.54 -3.81 12.01
N SER A 75 2.52 -3.75 11.12
CA SER A 75 3.65 -4.66 11.04
C SER A 75 4.92 -3.85 10.83
N GLY A 76 6.09 -4.47 10.93
CA GLY A 76 7.32 -3.74 10.68
C GLY A 76 8.57 -4.49 11.10
N VAL A 77 9.61 -3.74 11.39
CA VAL A 77 10.91 -4.27 11.78
C VAL A 77 11.61 -3.34 12.77
N ASP A 78 12.30 -3.93 13.74
CA ASP A 78 13.23 -3.25 14.64
C ASP A 78 14.65 -3.65 14.22
N LEU A 79 15.48 -2.66 13.96
CA LEU A 79 16.87 -2.78 13.53
C LEU A 79 17.79 -2.23 14.59
N ASP A 80 19.07 -2.62 14.55
CA ASP A 80 20.13 -2.10 15.40
C ASP A 80 19.77 -2.18 16.90
N GLY A 81 19.21 -3.32 17.32
CA GLY A 81 18.80 -3.51 18.71
C GLY A 81 17.64 -2.61 19.17
N GLY A 82 16.84 -2.12 18.24
CA GLY A 82 15.69 -1.23 18.51
C GLY A 82 16.01 0.26 18.37
N ALA A 83 17.21 0.62 17.91
CA ALA A 83 17.55 2.03 17.60
C ALA A 83 16.77 2.56 16.38
N ARG A 84 16.43 1.69 15.44
CA ARG A 84 15.59 1.99 14.29
C ARG A 84 14.31 1.15 14.35
N VAL A 85 13.18 1.79 14.51
CA VAL A 85 11.85 1.15 14.58
C VAL A 85 11.04 1.60 13.39
N ILE A 86 10.80 0.69 12.44
CA ILE A 86 10.02 0.97 11.23
C ILE A 86 8.67 0.26 11.35
N ARG A 87 7.58 0.98 11.10
CA ARG A 87 6.22 0.45 11.11
C ARG A 87 5.48 0.84 9.85
N LYS A 88 4.65 -0.09 9.36
CA LYS A 88 3.66 0.16 8.32
C LYS A 88 2.30 -0.34 8.78
N GLY A 89 1.24 0.38 8.43
CA GLY A 89 -0.09 -0.02 8.85
C GLY A 89 -1.18 0.98 8.49
N ALA A 90 -2.35 0.77 9.08
CA ALA A 90 -3.47 1.67 8.92
C ALA A 90 -3.13 3.07 9.47
N GLY A 91 -3.62 4.12 8.81
CA GLY A 91 -3.26 5.50 9.13
C GLY A 91 -3.47 5.86 10.60
N ASP A 92 -4.65 5.56 11.15
CA ASP A 92 -4.96 5.83 12.56
C ASP A 92 -4.09 5.04 13.55
N ALA A 93 -3.65 3.83 13.18
CA ALA A 93 -2.76 3.04 14.01
C ALA A 93 -1.35 3.62 14.04
N ILE A 94 -0.82 4.03 12.89
CA ILE A 94 0.50 4.69 12.79
C ILE A 94 0.46 6.07 13.46
N GLU A 95 -0.61 6.85 13.31
CA GLU A 95 -0.76 8.13 14.02
C GLU A 95 -0.63 7.96 15.54
N ARG A 96 -1.35 6.98 16.11
CA ARG A 96 -1.25 6.66 17.55
C ARG A 96 0.14 6.18 17.96
N HIS A 97 0.76 5.35 17.14
CA HIS A 97 2.11 4.84 17.39
C HIS A 97 3.14 5.98 17.45
N VAL A 98 3.14 6.85 16.45
CA VAL A 98 4.03 8.02 16.37
C VAL A 98 3.79 8.98 17.53
N ALA A 99 2.54 9.28 17.86
CA ALA A 99 2.19 10.13 19.01
C ALA A 99 2.67 9.53 20.34
N ALA A 100 2.55 8.22 20.53
CA ALA A 100 3.04 7.52 21.72
C ALA A 100 4.57 7.61 21.88
N LEU A 101 5.30 7.78 20.79
CA LEU A 101 6.74 8.02 20.76
C LEU A 101 7.12 9.51 20.87
N GLY A 102 6.14 10.39 21.14
CA GLY A 102 6.36 11.83 21.23
C GLY A 102 6.60 12.51 19.88
N GLY A 103 6.19 11.88 18.78
CA GLY A 103 6.25 12.46 17.44
C GLY A 103 5.02 13.28 17.11
N GLU A 104 5.18 14.16 16.14
CA GLU A 104 4.07 14.93 15.57
C GLU A 104 3.60 14.28 14.27
N VAL A 105 2.29 14.25 14.07
CA VAL A 105 1.67 13.76 12.84
C VAL A 105 1.45 14.96 11.91
N PRO A 106 2.12 15.01 10.75
CA PRO A 106 1.96 16.11 9.82
C PRO A 106 0.50 16.21 9.31
N ALA A 107 -0.05 17.42 9.25
CA ALA A 107 -1.40 17.65 8.74
C ALA A 107 -1.59 17.13 7.29
N GLU A 108 -0.52 17.17 6.50
CA GLU A 108 -0.45 16.63 5.14
C GLU A 108 -0.78 15.13 5.07
N LEU A 109 -0.49 14.34 6.12
CA LEU A 109 -0.74 12.91 6.13
C LEU A 109 -2.20 12.59 5.84
N ARG A 110 -3.12 13.25 6.53
CA ARG A 110 -4.57 13.00 6.37
C ARG A 110 -5.03 13.32 4.96
N ALA A 111 -4.57 14.43 4.40
CA ALA A 111 -4.88 14.80 3.02
C ALA A 111 -4.36 13.75 2.02
N ARG A 112 -3.15 13.23 2.23
CA ARG A 112 -2.55 12.21 1.38
C ARG A 112 -3.28 10.86 1.49
N VAL A 113 -3.61 10.43 2.70
CA VAL A 113 -4.39 9.22 2.96
C VAL A 113 -5.77 9.32 2.27
N GLU A 114 -6.45 10.45 2.43
CA GLU A 114 -7.75 10.70 1.82
C GLU A 114 -7.66 10.72 0.28
N GLN A 115 -6.64 11.33 -0.28
CA GLN A 115 -6.39 11.35 -1.72
C GLN A 115 -6.26 9.94 -2.30
N VAL A 116 -5.50 9.06 -1.65
CA VAL A 116 -5.34 7.66 -2.05
C VAL A 116 -6.67 6.92 -1.92
N ALA A 117 -7.38 7.09 -0.79
CA ALA A 117 -8.66 6.43 -0.57
C ALA A 117 -9.74 6.85 -1.57
N ARG A 118 -9.77 8.12 -1.98
CA ARG A 118 -10.71 8.63 -2.99
C ARG A 118 -10.52 8.00 -4.37
N LYS A 119 -9.32 7.56 -4.70
CA LYS A 119 -9.06 6.77 -5.93
C LYS A 119 -9.56 5.33 -5.84
N GLY A 120 -10.07 4.92 -4.68
CA GLY A 120 -10.43 3.53 -4.39
C GLY A 120 -9.24 2.64 -4.04
N ALA A 121 -8.06 3.21 -3.88
CA ALA A 121 -6.88 2.50 -3.40
C ALA A 121 -6.85 2.44 -1.87
N THR A 122 -6.05 1.53 -1.33
CA THR A 122 -5.84 1.41 0.12
C THR A 122 -4.55 2.13 0.50
N PRO A 123 -4.61 3.15 1.35
CA PRO A 123 -3.42 3.81 1.88
C PRO A 123 -2.82 3.00 3.02
N LEU A 124 -1.52 2.74 2.96
CA LEU A 124 -0.73 2.15 4.02
C LEU A 124 0.30 3.18 4.46
N VAL A 125 0.28 3.57 5.74
CA VAL A 125 1.20 4.60 6.25
C VAL A 125 2.48 3.95 6.76
N VAL A 126 3.62 4.56 6.47
CA VAL A 126 4.95 4.12 6.91
C VAL A 126 5.56 5.17 7.84
N SER A 127 6.09 4.72 8.98
CA SER A 127 6.82 5.54 9.94
C SER A 127 8.17 4.93 10.29
N GLU A 128 9.13 5.78 10.66
CA GLU A 128 10.39 5.40 11.29
C GLU A 128 10.57 6.20 12.58
N GLY A 129 10.68 5.48 13.70
CA GLY A 129 10.66 6.10 15.02
C GLY A 129 9.43 6.97 15.22
N ARG A 130 9.65 8.22 15.60
CA ARG A 130 8.58 9.22 15.83
C ARG A 130 8.18 10.03 14.57
N PHE A 131 8.68 9.65 13.38
CA PHE A 131 8.44 10.39 12.15
C PHE A 131 7.57 9.58 11.18
N VAL A 132 6.54 10.22 10.64
CA VAL A 132 5.78 9.68 9.51
C VAL A 132 6.55 9.97 8.23
N LEU A 133 6.84 8.93 7.44
CA LEU A 133 7.59 9.07 6.19
C LEU A 133 6.69 9.30 4.98
N GLY A 134 5.56 8.62 4.93
CA GLY A 134 4.67 8.73 3.80
C GLY A 134 3.63 7.61 3.72
N VAL A 135 3.07 7.45 2.53
CA VAL A 135 1.97 6.55 2.23
C VAL A 135 2.35 5.62 1.08
N VAL A 136 2.09 4.34 1.24
CA VAL A 136 2.10 3.35 0.16
C VAL A 136 0.69 3.21 -0.38
N GLU A 137 0.52 3.37 -1.68
CA GLU A 137 -0.75 3.17 -2.37
C GLU A 137 -0.86 1.70 -2.81
N LEU A 138 -1.91 1.01 -2.34
CA LEU A 138 -2.23 -0.37 -2.72
C LEU A 138 -3.51 -0.39 -3.53
N SER A 139 -3.45 -0.91 -4.75
CA SER A 139 -4.60 -0.97 -5.65
C SER A 139 -4.86 -2.40 -6.12
N ASP A 140 -6.13 -2.70 -6.34
CA ASP A 140 -6.54 -3.93 -7.02
C ASP A 140 -6.39 -3.72 -8.53
N VAL A 141 -5.53 -4.50 -9.15
CA VAL A 141 -5.10 -4.31 -10.55
C VAL A 141 -5.97 -5.12 -11.49
N VAL A 142 -6.45 -4.48 -12.57
CA VAL A 142 -7.20 -5.14 -13.65
C VAL A 142 -6.30 -6.16 -14.35
N LYS A 143 -6.84 -7.36 -14.58
CA LYS A 143 -6.13 -8.42 -15.29
C LYS A 143 -5.82 -8.02 -16.73
N HIS A 144 -4.63 -8.36 -17.19
CA HIS A 144 -4.22 -8.15 -18.56
C HIS A 144 -5.22 -8.79 -19.55
N GLY A 145 -5.57 -8.07 -20.62
CA GLY A 145 -6.47 -8.54 -21.68
C GLY A 145 -7.98 -8.53 -21.34
N VAL A 146 -8.38 -8.12 -20.14
CA VAL A 146 -9.81 -7.99 -19.78
C VAL A 146 -10.49 -6.94 -20.62
N LYS A 147 -9.85 -5.80 -20.87
CA LYS A 147 -10.35 -4.72 -21.72
C LYS A 147 -10.70 -5.21 -23.13
N ASP A 148 -9.80 -5.96 -23.75
CA ASP A 148 -9.99 -6.50 -25.10
C ASP A 148 -11.13 -7.52 -25.14
N LYS A 149 -11.23 -8.37 -24.11
CA LYS A 149 -12.32 -9.35 -23.99
C LYS A 149 -13.68 -8.64 -23.88
N PHE A 150 -13.77 -7.61 -23.06
CA PHE A 150 -15.02 -6.84 -22.94
C PHE A 150 -15.34 -6.04 -24.19
N ALA A 151 -14.36 -5.52 -24.91
CA ALA A 151 -14.57 -4.87 -26.20
C ALA A 151 -15.21 -5.86 -27.20
N ARG A 152 -14.67 -7.07 -27.32
CA ARG A 152 -15.23 -8.13 -28.19
C ARG A 152 -16.67 -8.53 -27.82
N LEU A 153 -16.93 -8.64 -26.49
CA LEU A 153 -18.30 -8.93 -26.03
C LEU A 153 -19.28 -7.82 -26.44
N ARG A 154 -18.87 -6.57 -26.33
CA ARG A 154 -19.69 -5.42 -26.76
C ARG A 154 -19.92 -5.39 -28.28
N GLU A 155 -18.91 -5.71 -29.09
CA GLU A 155 -19.03 -5.87 -30.54
C GLU A 155 -20.03 -6.96 -30.93
N MET A 156 -20.14 -8.01 -30.13
CA MET A 156 -21.13 -9.07 -30.29
C MET A 156 -22.53 -8.68 -29.79
N GLY A 157 -22.73 -7.44 -29.36
CA GLY A 157 -24.02 -6.95 -28.85
C GLY A 157 -24.29 -7.33 -27.37
N ILE A 158 -23.29 -7.90 -26.65
CA ILE A 158 -23.46 -8.30 -25.27
C ILE A 158 -23.18 -7.11 -24.36
N ARG A 159 -24.14 -6.76 -23.53
CA ARG A 159 -23.98 -5.73 -22.50
C ARG A 159 -23.25 -6.31 -21.30
N THR A 160 -22.13 -5.70 -20.91
CA THR A 160 -21.38 -6.07 -19.72
C THR A 160 -21.79 -5.22 -18.53
N VAL A 161 -21.99 -5.85 -17.36
CA VAL A 161 -22.35 -5.18 -16.10
C VAL A 161 -21.43 -5.70 -15.01
N MET A 162 -20.76 -4.77 -14.31
CA MET A 162 -19.93 -5.10 -13.14
C MET A 162 -20.77 -5.01 -11.87
N ILE A 163 -20.73 -6.07 -11.06
CA ILE A 163 -21.36 -6.12 -9.74
C ILE A 163 -20.24 -6.21 -8.70
N THR A 164 -20.24 -5.30 -7.75
CA THR A 164 -19.22 -5.22 -6.68
C THR A 164 -19.81 -4.61 -5.42
N GLY A 165 -19.26 -4.99 -4.25
CA GLY A 165 -19.56 -4.36 -2.97
C GLY A 165 -18.62 -3.19 -2.63
N ASP A 166 -17.71 -2.80 -3.53
CA ASP A 166 -16.81 -1.66 -3.33
C ASP A 166 -17.57 -0.32 -3.36
N ASN A 167 -16.89 0.73 -2.87
CA ASN A 167 -17.46 2.07 -3.00
C ASN A 167 -17.61 2.48 -4.49
N PRO A 168 -18.54 3.38 -4.81
CA PRO A 168 -18.82 3.77 -6.20
C PRO A 168 -17.61 4.34 -6.96
N LEU A 169 -16.69 5.05 -6.27
CA LEU A 169 -15.51 5.63 -6.90
C LEU A 169 -14.52 4.55 -7.35
N THR A 170 -14.27 3.55 -6.50
CA THR A 170 -13.46 2.39 -6.86
C THR A 170 -14.09 1.62 -8.02
N ALA A 171 -15.39 1.37 -7.94
CA ALA A 171 -16.11 0.66 -8.98
C ALA A 171 -16.05 1.40 -10.33
N ALA A 172 -16.24 2.72 -10.34
CA ALA A 172 -16.17 3.54 -11.55
C ALA A 172 -14.75 3.55 -12.15
N ALA A 173 -13.71 3.66 -11.32
CA ALA A 173 -12.31 3.64 -11.77
C ALA A 173 -11.97 2.30 -12.46
N ILE A 174 -12.31 1.17 -11.84
CA ILE A 174 -12.08 -0.16 -12.41
C ILE A 174 -12.91 -0.39 -13.68
N ALA A 175 -14.16 0.07 -13.70
CA ALA A 175 -15.01 -0.05 -14.90
C ALA A 175 -14.49 0.77 -16.09
N ALA A 176 -13.87 1.93 -15.83
CA ALA A 176 -13.25 2.75 -16.87
C ALA A 176 -11.96 2.12 -17.42
N GLU A 177 -11.22 1.39 -16.58
CA GLU A 177 -10.00 0.69 -16.97
C GLU A 177 -10.30 -0.60 -17.77
N ALA A 178 -11.36 -1.30 -17.40
CA ALA A 178 -11.79 -2.56 -18.02
C ALA A 178 -12.70 -2.34 -19.24
#